data_1e6555f35afd128a1d6f71d4c2b3543e
#
_entry.id   1e6555f35afd128a1d6f71d4c2b3543e
#
_cell.length_a   1.000
_cell.length_b   1.000
_cell.length_c   1.000
_cell.angle_alpha   90.00
_cell.angle_beta   90.00
_cell.angle_gamma   90.00
#
_symmetry.space_group_name_H-M   'P 1'
#
loop_
_entity.id
_entity.type
_entity.pdbx_description
1 polymer ?
#
loop_
_entity_poly.entity_id
_entity_poly.type
_entity_poly.pdbx_seq_one_letter_code
_entity_poly.pdbx_strand_id
1 'polypeptide(L)'
;MNTSLPTDPRSSQAFLAKSTLPLQFVGLLLLTVLTGWGFSPHRHLHALAWTHLPQDMKEAWGGSPERLVRWATQADARKHLDSLEGARHYLDLDDLDTLFTSHGKPAVWGMSWGTYKQSIFEIDSLTSPRTHGVLPWQLEWSYRRLVKAMASNDSTTCELDNVIRAAADLGHYLADAHVPLHTSGNYDGQRSGQRGIHALWETQAVEAQLHTRTCPCLHLKSFEDVEGMPYDPVWTPWDILKDSHALVEDVFQAEREWQDMVANNGWRMRTRGRTLAMLPSLQALAAWDSLTNGHTWPRFCTTADHIAKAWHAAWMEAGQPHMAASTESDIGAPPWLLYLQRRWKRGNVAGQDLQHKSNHATSSLHLDP
;
A
#
# COMPACT_ATOMS: atom_id res chain seq x y z
N MET A 1 79.34 -20.01 -30.27
CA MET A 1 78.69 -19.74 -31.58
C MET A 1 77.46 -18.88 -31.33
N ASN A 2 77.54 -17.68 -31.81
CA ASN A 2 76.47 -16.65 -31.74
C ASN A 2 75.28 -17.07 -32.61
N THR A 3 74.06 -16.81 -32.11
CA THR A 3 72.96 -16.33 -32.96
C THR A 3 72.03 -15.44 -32.15
N SER A 4 71.94 -14.24 -32.59
CA SER A 4 71.22 -13.09 -32.16
C SER A 4 69.66 -13.25 -32.35
N LEU A 5 68.90 -12.71 -31.37
CA LEU A 5 67.47 -12.42 -31.44
C LEU A 5 67.21 -11.08 -32.13
N PRO A 6 66.16 -10.93 -32.93
CA PRO A 6 65.67 -9.61 -33.31
C PRO A 6 64.56 -9.15 -32.39
N THR A 7 64.63 -7.91 -31.95
CA THR A 7 63.63 -7.11 -31.26
C THR A 7 62.64 -6.55 -32.26
N ASP A 8 61.33 -6.71 -32.03
CA ASP A 8 60.24 -5.94 -32.68
C ASP A 8 59.39 -5.22 -31.64
N PRO A 9 59.32 -3.90 -31.64
CA PRO A 9 58.49 -3.11 -30.76
C PRO A 9 57.17 -2.79 -31.43
N ARG A 10 56.09 -3.52 -31.14
CA ARG A 10 54.72 -3.07 -31.47
C ARG A 10 53.94 -2.69 -30.24
N SER A 11 53.74 -1.40 -30.17
CA SER A 11 52.84 -0.62 -29.33
C SER A 11 51.53 -1.33 -28.91
N SER A 12 51.37 -1.47 -27.62
CA SER A 12 50.11 -1.77 -26.97
C SER A 12 49.20 -0.52 -26.97
N GLN A 13 48.26 -0.45 -27.90
CA GLN A 13 47.08 0.41 -27.74
C GLN A 13 45.99 -0.37 -27.02
N ALA A 14 45.79 -0.08 -25.74
CA ALA A 14 44.65 -0.53 -24.99
C ALA A 14 43.38 0.13 -25.53
N PHE A 15 42.55 -0.63 -26.20
CA PHE A 15 41.19 -0.26 -26.56
C PHE A 15 40.31 -0.32 -25.30
N LEU A 16 40.07 0.83 -24.69
CA LEU A 16 39.00 1.02 -23.75
C LEU A 16 37.65 0.94 -24.45
N ALA A 17 37.09 -0.24 -24.57
CA ALA A 17 35.70 -0.42 -24.98
C ALA A 17 34.78 0.16 -23.87
N LYS A 18 34.27 1.37 -24.09
CA LYS A 18 33.15 1.91 -23.35
C LYS A 18 31.92 1.07 -23.64
N SER A 19 31.59 0.09 -22.79
CA SER A 19 30.32 -0.61 -22.85
C SER A 19 29.21 0.33 -22.40
N THR A 20 28.63 1.07 -23.34
CA THR A 20 27.34 1.71 -23.13
C THR A 20 26.28 0.61 -23.10
N LEU A 21 25.82 0.21 -21.91
CA LEU A 21 24.59 -0.59 -21.80
C LEU A 21 23.47 0.20 -22.49
N PRO A 22 22.73 -0.39 -23.43
CA PRO A 22 21.65 0.32 -24.08
C PRO A 22 20.57 0.67 -23.06
N LEU A 23 20.07 1.91 -23.12
CA LEU A 23 19.02 2.45 -22.25
C LEU A 23 17.79 1.53 -22.12
N GLN A 24 17.57 0.66 -23.09
CA GLN A 24 16.53 -0.35 -23.10
C GLN A 24 16.69 -1.41 -21.99
N PHE A 25 17.93 -1.72 -21.58
CA PHE A 25 18.19 -2.66 -20.47
C PHE A 25 17.96 -2.03 -19.10
N VAL A 26 18.20 -0.73 -18.95
CA VAL A 26 17.93 0.00 -17.69
C VAL A 26 16.42 0.14 -17.46
N GLY A 27 15.65 0.43 -18.53
CA GLY A 27 14.19 0.48 -18.47
C GLY A 27 13.56 -0.89 -18.15
N LEU A 28 14.14 -1.99 -18.64
CA LEU A 28 13.66 -3.34 -18.39
C LEU A 28 14.01 -3.84 -16.97
N LEU A 29 15.14 -3.40 -16.42
CA LEU A 29 15.54 -3.70 -15.04
C LEU A 29 14.63 -2.98 -14.02
N LEU A 30 14.23 -1.73 -14.29
CA LEU A 30 13.27 -0.98 -13.47
C LEU A 30 11.86 -1.61 -13.50
N LEU A 31 11.44 -2.18 -14.62
CA LEU A 31 10.13 -2.87 -14.72
C LEU A 31 10.09 -4.19 -13.93
N THR A 32 11.21 -4.85 -13.67
CA THR A 32 11.27 -6.10 -12.89
C THR A 32 11.31 -5.88 -11.38
N VAL A 33 11.66 -4.68 -10.91
CA VAL A 33 11.62 -4.30 -9.48
C VAL A 33 10.18 -3.94 -9.05
N LEU A 34 9.29 -3.61 -9.99
CA LEU A 34 7.91 -3.22 -9.73
C LEU A 34 6.92 -4.39 -9.54
N THR A 35 7.35 -5.64 -9.65
CA THR A 35 6.55 -6.80 -9.23
C THR A 35 6.79 -7.08 -7.74
N GLY A 36 6.55 -6.07 -6.93
CA GLY A 36 6.78 -6.08 -5.50
C GLY A 36 5.92 -7.08 -4.75
N TRP A 37 6.41 -7.49 -3.64
CA TRP A 37 5.78 -8.29 -2.61
C TRP A 37 4.48 -7.59 -2.14
N GLY A 38 3.41 -8.35 -1.86
CA GLY A 38 2.15 -7.82 -1.33
C GLY A 38 1.06 -7.49 -2.37
N PHE A 39 1.36 -7.47 -3.66
CA PHE A 39 0.36 -7.07 -4.67
C PHE A 39 -0.75 -8.07 -4.92
N SER A 40 -0.53 -9.36 -4.68
CA SER A 40 -1.54 -10.41 -4.91
C SER A 40 -2.66 -10.35 -3.87
N PRO A 41 -2.41 -10.33 -2.55
CA PRO A 41 -3.45 -10.26 -1.53
C PRO A 41 -4.36 -9.03 -1.67
N HIS A 42 -3.81 -7.83 -1.85
CA HIS A 42 -4.62 -6.62 -2.03
C HIS A 42 -5.59 -6.71 -3.21
N ARG A 43 -5.14 -7.28 -4.34
CA ARG A 43 -6.02 -7.49 -5.51
C ARG A 43 -7.14 -8.48 -5.23
N HIS A 44 -6.82 -9.58 -4.54
CA HIS A 44 -7.83 -10.57 -4.16
C HIS A 44 -8.82 -10.01 -3.15
N LEU A 45 -8.36 -9.20 -2.18
CA LEU A 45 -9.24 -8.51 -1.24
C LEU A 45 -10.23 -7.60 -1.95
N HIS A 46 -9.77 -6.80 -2.92
CA HIS A 46 -10.66 -5.93 -3.68
C HIS A 46 -11.66 -6.71 -4.54
N ALA A 47 -11.21 -7.81 -5.16
CA ALA A 47 -12.10 -8.69 -5.92
C ALA A 47 -13.14 -9.36 -5.00
N LEU A 48 -12.73 -9.82 -3.83
CA LEU A 48 -13.61 -10.45 -2.85
C LEU A 48 -14.59 -9.45 -2.26
N ALA A 49 -14.12 -8.27 -1.84
CA ALA A 49 -14.97 -7.19 -1.34
C ALA A 49 -16.02 -6.77 -2.35
N TRP A 50 -15.68 -6.73 -3.64
CA TRP A 50 -16.65 -6.48 -4.71
C TRP A 50 -17.79 -7.51 -4.72
N THR A 51 -17.52 -8.78 -4.47
CA THR A 51 -18.56 -9.81 -4.45
C THR A 51 -19.60 -9.58 -3.36
N HIS A 52 -19.20 -8.92 -2.27
CA HIS A 52 -20.06 -8.60 -1.13
C HIS A 52 -20.95 -7.37 -1.34
N LEU A 53 -20.69 -6.53 -2.34
CA LEU A 53 -21.50 -5.33 -2.60
C LEU A 53 -22.91 -5.68 -3.08
N PRO A 54 -23.92 -4.83 -2.78
CA PRO A 54 -25.24 -4.92 -3.34
C PRO A 54 -25.22 -4.79 -4.87
N GLN A 55 -26.22 -5.37 -5.54
CA GLN A 55 -26.26 -5.42 -7.00
C GLN A 55 -26.40 -4.02 -7.62
N ASP A 56 -27.24 -3.17 -7.04
CA ASP A 56 -27.45 -1.78 -7.47
C ASP A 56 -26.18 -0.94 -7.38
N MET A 57 -25.39 -1.11 -6.31
CA MET A 57 -24.09 -0.47 -6.19
C MET A 57 -23.09 -0.99 -7.23
N LYS A 58 -23.06 -2.30 -7.49
CA LYS A 58 -22.23 -2.88 -8.56
C LYS A 58 -22.56 -2.27 -9.92
N GLU A 59 -23.84 -2.15 -10.23
CA GLU A 59 -24.33 -1.53 -11.47
C GLU A 59 -23.96 -0.04 -11.53
N ALA A 60 -24.15 0.69 -10.42
CA ALA A 60 -23.77 2.09 -10.30
C ALA A 60 -22.27 2.34 -10.51
N TRP A 61 -21.43 1.35 -10.22
CA TRP A 61 -19.96 1.40 -10.36
C TRP A 61 -19.45 0.75 -11.66
N GLY A 62 -20.30 0.50 -12.64
CA GLY A 62 -19.94 0.02 -13.97
C GLY A 62 -19.86 -1.49 -14.11
N GLY A 63 -20.44 -2.26 -13.18
CA GLY A 63 -20.72 -3.70 -13.32
C GLY A 63 -19.51 -4.63 -13.19
N SER A 64 -18.29 -4.13 -12.99
CA SER A 64 -17.07 -4.94 -13.02
C SER A 64 -16.02 -4.53 -11.98
N PRO A 65 -15.34 -5.50 -11.32
CA PRO A 65 -14.29 -5.25 -10.36
C PRO A 65 -12.93 -4.89 -10.97
N GLU A 66 -12.72 -5.08 -12.27
CA GLU A 66 -11.37 -5.03 -12.88
C GLU A 66 -10.65 -3.71 -12.61
N ARG A 67 -11.38 -2.60 -12.60
CA ARG A 67 -10.80 -1.28 -12.33
C ARG A 67 -10.33 -1.18 -10.87
N LEU A 68 -11.15 -1.59 -9.91
CA LEU A 68 -10.79 -1.63 -8.48
C LEU A 68 -9.58 -2.52 -8.23
N VAL A 69 -9.60 -3.74 -8.78
CA VAL A 69 -8.50 -4.71 -8.68
C VAL A 69 -7.20 -4.15 -9.27
N ARG A 70 -7.29 -3.45 -10.41
CA ARG A 70 -6.12 -2.81 -11.04
C ARG A 70 -5.52 -1.71 -10.16
N TRP A 71 -6.35 -0.94 -9.46
CA TRP A 71 -5.93 0.16 -8.61
C TRP A 71 -5.56 -0.26 -7.18
N ALA A 72 -5.88 -1.49 -6.77
CA ALA A 72 -5.69 -2.00 -5.41
C ALA A 72 -4.28 -1.84 -4.83
N THR A 73 -3.25 -1.81 -5.68
CA THR A 73 -1.85 -1.72 -5.27
C THR A 73 -1.20 -0.38 -5.60
N GLN A 74 -2.02 0.61 -5.95
CA GLN A 74 -1.50 1.90 -6.39
C GLN A 74 -0.87 2.70 -5.24
N ALA A 75 -1.37 2.55 -4.02
CA ALA A 75 -0.80 3.19 -2.83
C ALA A 75 0.66 2.74 -2.63
N ASP A 76 0.93 1.45 -2.70
CA ASP A 76 2.31 0.93 -2.63
C ASP A 76 3.21 1.47 -3.74
N ALA A 77 2.70 1.51 -4.97
CA ALA A 77 3.47 2.05 -6.09
C ALA A 77 3.82 3.54 -5.90
N ARG A 78 2.99 4.30 -5.17
CA ARG A 78 3.26 5.71 -4.86
C ARG A 78 4.39 5.92 -3.85
N LYS A 79 4.71 4.94 -3.00
CA LYS A 79 5.82 5.03 -2.02
C LYS A 79 7.15 5.45 -2.66
N HIS A 80 7.37 5.07 -3.90
CA HIS A 80 8.59 5.42 -4.65
C HIS A 80 8.60 6.85 -5.20
N LEU A 81 7.47 7.54 -5.20
CA LEU A 81 7.26 8.82 -5.87
C LEU A 81 6.79 9.94 -4.93
N ASP A 82 6.21 9.57 -3.80
CA ASP A 82 5.71 10.46 -2.75
C ASP A 82 6.31 10.04 -1.41
N SER A 83 7.23 10.84 -0.89
CA SER A 83 7.89 10.57 0.39
C SER A 83 6.94 10.53 1.60
N LEU A 84 5.73 11.08 1.44
CA LEU A 84 4.71 11.06 2.50
C LEU A 84 3.81 9.82 2.42
N GLU A 85 3.87 9.08 1.32
CA GLU A 85 3.00 7.92 1.12
C GLU A 85 3.29 6.81 2.13
N GLY A 86 4.58 6.52 2.37
CA GLY A 86 4.98 5.44 3.27
C GLY A 86 4.29 5.50 4.63
N ALA A 87 4.25 6.68 5.26
CA ALA A 87 3.63 6.88 6.57
C ALA A 87 2.11 6.60 6.63
N ARG A 88 1.43 6.50 5.50
CA ARG A 88 -0.01 6.25 5.43
C ARG A 88 -0.40 4.79 5.65
N HIS A 89 0.59 3.89 5.57
CA HIS A 89 0.38 2.44 5.57
C HIS A 89 0.48 1.81 6.95
N TYR A 90 0.96 2.53 7.98
CA TYR A 90 1.24 1.96 9.28
C TYR A 90 1.04 2.97 10.43
N LEU A 91 1.07 2.44 11.65
CA LEU A 91 1.22 3.20 12.88
C LEU A 91 2.05 2.37 13.87
N ASP A 92 3.25 2.84 14.23
CA ASP A 92 4.18 2.17 15.15
C ASP A 92 3.70 2.35 16.60
N LEU A 93 2.70 1.57 17.01
CA LEU A 93 2.03 1.69 18.31
C LEU A 93 2.97 1.41 19.49
N ASP A 94 3.81 0.39 19.37
CA ASP A 94 4.81 0.04 20.37
C ASP A 94 5.83 1.17 20.63
N ASP A 95 6.31 1.81 19.56
CA ASP A 95 7.20 2.97 19.66
C ASP A 95 6.47 4.19 20.26
N LEU A 96 5.22 4.42 19.85
CA LEU A 96 4.40 5.52 20.34
C LEU A 96 4.01 5.35 21.81
N ASP A 97 3.64 4.16 22.22
CA ASP A 97 3.31 3.86 23.63
C ASP A 97 4.54 4.09 24.53
N THR A 98 5.71 3.67 24.09
CA THR A 98 6.99 3.93 24.78
C THR A 98 7.27 5.44 24.82
N LEU A 99 7.15 6.13 23.70
CA LEU A 99 7.42 7.57 23.60
C LEU A 99 6.46 8.38 24.48
N PHE A 100 5.17 8.10 24.41
CA PHE A 100 4.16 8.84 25.15
C PHE A 100 4.24 8.59 26.63
N THR A 101 4.41 7.34 27.07
CA THR A 101 4.55 6.97 28.47
C THR A 101 5.79 7.61 29.09
N SER A 102 6.94 7.60 28.40
CA SER A 102 8.18 8.22 28.91
C SER A 102 8.08 9.75 29.08
N HIS A 103 7.11 10.39 28.42
CA HIS A 103 6.87 11.84 28.51
C HIS A 103 5.58 12.20 29.28
N GLY A 104 4.99 11.24 29.98
CA GLY A 104 3.77 11.44 30.77
C GLY A 104 2.54 11.83 29.94
N LYS A 105 2.51 11.43 28.67
CA LYS A 105 1.36 11.63 27.78
C LYS A 105 0.41 10.44 27.86
N PRO A 106 -0.92 10.67 27.65
CA PRO A 106 -1.87 9.56 27.53
C PRO A 106 -1.56 8.72 26.28
N ALA A 107 -1.98 7.46 26.30
CA ALA A 107 -1.85 6.56 25.16
C ALA A 107 -2.49 7.15 23.89
N VAL A 108 -1.95 6.81 22.72
CA VAL A 108 -2.36 7.38 21.41
C VAL A 108 -3.76 6.96 20.97
N TRP A 109 -4.33 5.93 21.59
CA TRP A 109 -5.61 5.33 21.19
C TRP A 109 -6.77 6.32 21.11
N GLY A 110 -7.42 6.37 19.95
CA GLY A 110 -8.57 7.24 19.72
C GLY A 110 -8.24 8.74 19.60
N MET A 111 -6.98 9.12 19.60
CA MET A 111 -6.61 10.52 19.46
C MET A 111 -7.03 11.11 18.12
N SER A 112 -7.56 12.33 18.13
CA SER A 112 -7.70 13.13 16.91
C SER A 112 -6.33 13.46 16.32
N TRP A 113 -6.27 13.64 15.00
CA TRP A 113 -5.05 14.09 14.35
C TRP A 113 -4.47 15.38 14.95
N GLY A 114 -5.33 16.31 15.36
CA GLY A 114 -4.92 17.57 16.01
C GLY A 114 -4.22 17.33 17.34
N THR A 115 -4.83 16.51 18.20
CA THR A 115 -4.28 16.13 19.52
C THR A 115 -2.94 15.39 19.37
N TYR A 116 -2.88 14.41 18.47
CA TYR A 116 -1.66 13.66 18.20
C TYR A 116 -0.51 14.57 17.74
N LYS A 117 -0.74 15.43 16.75
CA LYS A 117 0.28 16.40 16.29
C LYS A 117 0.80 17.29 17.42
N GLN A 118 -0.13 17.80 18.24
CA GLN A 118 0.24 18.64 19.37
C GLN A 118 1.09 17.88 20.38
N SER A 119 0.75 16.62 20.69
CA SER A 119 1.50 15.79 21.61
C SER A 119 2.92 15.50 21.10
N ILE A 120 3.07 15.17 19.82
CA ILE A 120 4.41 14.98 19.20
C ILE A 120 5.22 16.28 19.25
N PHE A 121 4.62 17.41 18.91
CA PHE A 121 5.30 18.72 18.94
C PHE A 121 5.79 19.09 20.34
N GLU A 122 5.00 18.78 21.37
CA GLU A 122 5.37 19.02 22.77
C GLU A 122 6.50 18.11 23.28
N ILE A 123 6.61 16.89 22.74
CA ILE A 123 7.69 15.96 23.05
C ILE A 123 8.98 16.37 22.32
N ASP A 124 8.89 16.58 21.02
CA ASP A 124 9.99 17.03 20.16
C ASP A 124 9.46 17.85 18.98
N SER A 125 9.66 19.16 19.04
CA SER A 125 9.20 20.10 18.01
C SER A 125 9.87 19.91 16.64
N LEU A 126 10.95 19.15 16.55
CA LEU A 126 11.68 18.86 15.30
C LEU A 126 11.21 17.54 14.66
N THR A 127 10.58 16.66 15.45
CA THR A 127 10.08 15.38 14.92
C THR A 127 8.79 15.59 14.14
N SER A 128 8.77 15.03 12.92
CA SER A 128 7.54 15.00 12.12
C SER A 128 6.49 14.10 12.79
N PRO A 129 5.23 14.55 12.94
CA PRO A 129 4.16 13.68 13.43
C PRO A 129 3.87 12.48 12.51
N ARG A 130 4.49 12.41 11.32
CA ARG A 130 4.39 11.27 10.40
C ARG A 130 5.48 10.22 10.61
N THR A 131 6.44 10.44 11.50
CA THR A 131 7.58 9.54 11.72
C THR A 131 7.13 8.13 12.12
N HIS A 132 6.09 8.03 12.95
CA HIS A 132 5.54 6.76 13.44
C HIS A 132 4.29 6.30 12.66
N GLY A 133 4.05 6.87 11.47
CA GLY A 133 2.89 6.54 10.66
C GLY A 133 1.63 7.36 11.00
N VAL A 134 0.60 7.21 10.14
CA VAL A 134 -0.65 7.98 10.26
C VAL A 134 -1.88 7.16 9.84
N LEU A 135 -1.81 5.85 9.83
CA LEU A 135 -2.81 4.95 9.25
C LEU A 135 -4.25 5.19 9.75
N PRO A 136 -4.57 5.35 11.06
CA PRO A 136 -5.95 5.54 11.49
C PRO A 136 -6.57 6.83 10.93
N TRP A 137 -5.83 7.92 10.92
CA TRP A 137 -6.30 9.19 10.33
C TRP A 137 -6.34 9.13 8.80
N GLN A 138 -5.43 8.35 8.19
CA GLN A 138 -5.46 8.12 6.73
C GLN A 138 -6.73 7.38 6.31
N LEU A 139 -7.21 6.43 7.10
CA LEU A 139 -8.48 5.74 6.85
C LEU A 139 -9.66 6.73 6.85
N GLU A 140 -9.73 7.61 7.86
CA GLU A 140 -10.76 8.67 7.91
C GLU A 140 -10.69 9.61 6.69
N TRP A 141 -9.48 10.05 6.32
CA TRP A 141 -9.30 10.94 5.16
C TRP A 141 -9.65 10.26 3.85
N SER A 142 -9.31 8.98 3.71
CA SER A 142 -9.62 8.19 2.52
C SER A 142 -11.12 7.95 2.39
N TYR A 143 -11.80 7.66 3.49
CA TYR A 143 -13.25 7.53 3.53
C TYR A 143 -13.95 8.83 3.10
N ARG A 144 -13.61 9.95 3.75
CA ARG A 144 -14.17 11.28 3.39
C ARG A 144 -13.88 11.68 1.94
N ARG A 145 -12.69 11.30 1.44
CA ARG A 145 -12.33 11.52 0.04
C ARG A 145 -13.22 10.71 -0.90
N LEU A 146 -13.54 9.47 -0.54
CA LEU A 146 -14.43 8.62 -1.32
C LEU A 146 -15.86 9.19 -1.34
N VAL A 147 -16.42 9.53 -0.19
CA VAL A 147 -17.74 10.21 -0.09
C VAL A 147 -17.77 11.45 -0.98
N LYS A 148 -16.77 12.32 -0.85
CA LYS A 148 -16.68 13.54 -1.65
C LYS A 148 -16.58 13.26 -3.15
N ALA A 149 -15.85 12.24 -3.56
CA ALA A 149 -15.71 11.86 -4.97
C ALA A 149 -17.04 11.37 -5.55
N MET A 150 -17.86 10.69 -4.75
CA MET A 150 -19.19 10.21 -5.15
C MET A 150 -20.24 11.32 -5.12
N ALA A 151 -20.17 12.25 -4.18
CA ALA A 151 -21.13 13.36 -4.05
C ALA A 151 -20.94 14.47 -5.09
N SER A 152 -19.89 14.42 -5.92
CA SER A 152 -19.67 15.41 -6.97
C SER A 152 -20.64 15.19 -8.13
N ASN A 153 -21.50 16.20 -8.41
CA ASN A 153 -22.63 16.11 -9.36
C ASN A 153 -22.25 16.26 -10.85
N ASP A 154 -20.98 16.12 -11.21
CA ASP A 154 -20.53 16.34 -12.59
C ASP A 154 -20.32 14.99 -13.30
N SER A 155 -21.25 14.62 -14.19
CA SER A 155 -21.44 13.30 -14.79
C SER A 155 -20.44 12.94 -15.91
N THR A 156 -19.15 13.25 -15.72
CA THR A 156 -18.11 12.91 -16.69
C THR A 156 -17.39 11.60 -16.38
N THR A 157 -16.88 10.91 -17.39
CA THR A 157 -16.09 9.66 -17.25
C THR A 157 -14.88 9.81 -16.30
N CYS A 158 -14.38 11.03 -16.13
CA CYS A 158 -13.33 11.38 -15.18
C CYS A 158 -13.74 11.17 -13.73
N GLU A 159 -15.02 11.18 -13.40
CA GLU A 159 -15.55 11.02 -12.06
C GLU A 159 -15.55 9.58 -11.58
N LEU A 160 -16.01 8.64 -12.42
CA LEU A 160 -15.93 7.22 -12.07
C LEU A 160 -14.48 6.81 -11.76
N ASP A 161 -13.49 7.29 -12.53
CA ASP A 161 -12.09 7.03 -12.25
C ASP A 161 -11.62 7.60 -10.91
N ASN A 162 -12.10 8.77 -10.52
CA ASN A 162 -11.78 9.36 -9.22
C ASN A 162 -12.39 8.57 -8.07
N VAL A 163 -13.65 8.10 -8.23
CA VAL A 163 -14.33 7.24 -7.25
C VAL A 163 -13.59 5.91 -7.12
N ILE A 164 -13.32 5.22 -8.23
CA ILE A 164 -12.61 3.94 -8.24
C ILE A 164 -11.22 4.05 -7.58
N ARG A 165 -10.48 5.13 -7.84
CA ARG A 165 -9.18 5.35 -7.21
C ARG A 165 -9.30 5.63 -5.72
N ALA A 166 -10.28 6.42 -5.31
CA ALA A 166 -10.52 6.71 -3.90
C ALA A 166 -10.96 5.45 -3.15
N ALA A 167 -11.81 4.62 -3.75
CA ALA A 167 -12.25 3.34 -3.21
C ALA A 167 -11.09 2.35 -3.09
N ALA A 168 -10.25 2.25 -4.13
CA ALA A 168 -9.09 1.37 -4.12
C ALA A 168 -8.05 1.81 -3.07
N ASP A 169 -7.80 3.10 -2.91
CA ASP A 169 -6.91 3.62 -1.86
C ASP A 169 -7.47 3.30 -0.46
N LEU A 170 -8.76 3.52 -0.22
CA LEU A 170 -9.40 3.17 1.06
C LEU A 170 -9.31 1.67 1.34
N GLY A 171 -9.62 0.82 0.35
CA GLY A 171 -9.51 -0.63 0.49
C GLY A 171 -8.08 -1.09 0.76
N HIS A 172 -7.08 -0.45 0.16
CA HIS A 172 -5.67 -0.74 0.40
C HIS A 172 -5.27 -0.45 1.86
N TYR A 173 -5.53 0.77 2.35
CA TYR A 173 -5.19 1.13 3.74
C TYR A 173 -6.00 0.34 4.78
N LEU A 174 -7.24 -0.05 4.46
CA LEU A 174 -8.00 -0.97 5.30
C LEU A 174 -7.33 -2.34 5.37
N ALA A 175 -6.81 -2.83 4.25
CA ALA A 175 -6.07 -4.09 4.25
C ALA A 175 -4.81 -4.00 5.12
N ASP A 176 -4.03 -2.92 4.99
CA ASP A 176 -2.85 -2.68 5.83
C ASP A 176 -3.21 -2.63 7.32
N ALA A 177 -4.32 -1.98 7.67
CA ALA A 177 -4.77 -1.89 9.07
C ALA A 177 -5.09 -3.26 9.70
N HIS A 178 -5.43 -4.27 8.90
CA HIS A 178 -5.67 -5.63 9.38
C HIS A 178 -4.41 -6.47 9.51
N VAL A 179 -3.27 -6.00 9.04
CA VAL A 179 -1.98 -6.68 9.19
C VAL A 179 -1.36 -6.31 10.53
N PRO A 180 -1.11 -7.27 11.43
CA PRO A 180 -0.51 -6.99 12.75
C PRO A 180 0.78 -6.17 12.64
N LEU A 181 1.62 -6.51 11.68
CA LEU A 181 2.95 -5.91 11.51
C LEU A 181 2.92 -4.45 11.01
N HIS A 182 1.80 -3.94 10.49
CA HIS A 182 1.60 -2.52 10.22
C HIS A 182 1.31 -1.69 11.49
N THR A 183 1.28 -2.34 12.66
CA THR A 183 1.06 -1.66 13.95
C THR A 183 2.31 -1.68 14.85
N SER A 184 3.46 -2.10 14.33
CA SER A 184 4.72 -2.22 15.08
C SER A 184 5.90 -1.62 14.33
N GLY A 185 6.73 -0.87 15.05
CA GLY A 185 8.02 -0.37 14.54
C GLY A 185 9.03 -1.48 14.22
N ASN A 186 8.78 -2.73 14.66
CA ASN A 186 9.52 -3.92 14.26
C ASN A 186 8.86 -4.68 13.09
N TYR A 187 8.20 -3.98 12.20
CA TYR A 187 7.29 -4.48 11.17
C TYR A 187 7.80 -5.65 10.32
N ASP A 188 9.11 -5.77 10.08
CA ASP A 188 9.71 -6.87 9.30
C ASP A 188 10.68 -7.73 10.14
N GLY A 189 10.59 -7.66 11.47
CA GLY A 189 11.48 -8.39 12.38
C GLY A 189 12.92 -7.88 12.37
N GLN A 190 13.17 -6.68 11.88
CA GLN A 190 14.51 -6.09 11.75
C GLN A 190 15.17 -5.84 13.10
N ARG A 191 14.40 -5.70 14.18
CA ARG A 191 14.89 -5.49 15.55
C ARG A 191 15.09 -6.79 16.31
N SER A 192 14.41 -7.88 15.89
CA SER A 192 14.41 -9.20 16.56
C SER A 192 15.14 -10.30 15.78
N GLY A 193 15.73 -9.98 14.63
CA GLY A 193 16.43 -10.96 13.78
C GLY A 193 15.50 -11.83 12.92
N GLN A 194 14.22 -11.47 12.81
CA GLN A 194 13.16 -12.23 12.14
C GLN A 194 12.79 -11.61 10.77
N ARG A 195 13.79 -11.09 10.04
CA ARG A 195 13.56 -10.41 8.76
C ARG A 195 12.81 -11.27 7.77
N GLY A 196 11.80 -10.67 7.12
CA GLY A 196 10.93 -11.33 6.14
C GLY A 196 9.60 -11.79 6.72
N ILE A 197 9.39 -11.65 8.03
CA ILE A 197 8.15 -12.02 8.71
C ILE A 197 6.93 -11.28 8.14
N HIS A 198 7.11 -10.04 7.70
CA HIS A 198 6.05 -9.25 7.07
C HIS A 198 5.53 -9.93 5.80
N ALA A 199 6.43 -10.26 4.89
CA ALA A 199 6.06 -10.95 3.66
C ALA A 199 5.55 -12.38 3.91
N LEU A 200 6.02 -13.05 4.95
CA LEU A 200 5.52 -14.36 5.36
C LEU A 200 4.05 -14.27 5.75
N TRP A 201 3.68 -13.32 6.61
CA TRP A 201 2.32 -13.15 7.10
C TRP A 201 1.38 -12.61 6.00
N GLU A 202 1.70 -11.45 5.44
CA GLU A 202 0.80 -10.70 4.55
C GLU A 202 0.65 -11.32 3.16
N THR A 203 1.72 -11.95 2.66
CA THR A 203 1.74 -12.44 1.27
C THR A 203 1.78 -13.95 1.19
N GLN A 204 2.79 -14.60 1.77
CA GLN A 204 3.08 -16.00 1.48
C GLN A 204 2.04 -16.92 2.13
N ALA A 205 1.64 -16.64 3.36
CA ALA A 205 0.62 -17.40 4.07
C ALA A 205 -0.77 -17.23 3.42
N VAL A 206 -1.10 -16.01 2.96
CA VAL A 206 -2.35 -15.75 2.24
C VAL A 206 -2.35 -16.44 0.88
N GLU A 207 -1.31 -16.26 0.06
CA GLU A 207 -1.22 -16.88 -1.27
C GLU A 207 -1.31 -18.40 -1.23
N ALA A 208 -0.78 -19.05 -0.18
CA ALA A 208 -0.89 -20.49 -0.01
C ALA A 208 -2.34 -20.97 0.20
N GLN A 209 -3.20 -20.11 0.72
CA GLN A 209 -4.59 -20.42 1.09
C GLN A 209 -5.61 -20.01 0.05
N LEU A 210 -5.30 -19.03 -0.83
CA LEU A 210 -6.22 -18.47 -1.82
C LEU A 210 -6.88 -19.50 -2.75
N HIS A 211 -6.22 -20.62 -3.01
CA HIS A 211 -6.75 -21.66 -3.92
C HIS A 211 -7.36 -22.86 -3.18
N THR A 212 -7.22 -22.92 -1.86
CA THR A 212 -7.62 -24.08 -1.06
C THR A 212 -8.72 -23.78 -0.05
N ARG A 213 -8.93 -22.50 0.27
CA ARG A 213 -9.92 -22.06 1.24
C ARG A 213 -10.91 -21.07 0.62
N THR A 214 -12.12 -21.09 1.12
CA THR A 214 -13.15 -20.10 0.85
C THR A 214 -13.35 -19.24 2.09
N CYS A 215 -13.66 -17.95 1.91
CA CYS A 215 -13.99 -17.10 3.03
C CYS A 215 -15.37 -17.49 3.58
N PRO A 216 -15.49 -17.75 4.89
CA PRO A 216 -16.78 -17.99 5.53
C PRO A 216 -17.78 -16.83 5.32
N CYS A 217 -17.23 -15.64 5.12
CA CYS A 217 -17.99 -14.40 4.92
C CYS A 217 -18.81 -14.35 3.63
N LEU A 218 -18.63 -15.29 2.69
CA LEU A 218 -19.47 -15.40 1.50
C LEU A 218 -20.98 -15.67 1.82
N HIS A 219 -21.28 -15.95 3.09
CA HIS A 219 -22.63 -16.09 3.61
C HIS A 219 -23.05 -14.89 4.46
N LEU A 220 -22.43 -13.73 4.27
CA LEU A 220 -22.88 -12.53 4.96
C LEU A 220 -24.37 -12.32 4.64
N LYS A 221 -25.12 -12.16 5.73
CA LYS A 221 -26.48 -11.64 5.69
C LYS A 221 -26.50 -10.45 4.74
N SER A 222 -27.43 -10.45 3.82
CA SER A 222 -27.59 -9.38 2.87
C SER A 222 -27.55 -8.03 3.59
N PHE A 223 -27.02 -7.01 2.94
CA PHE A 223 -27.06 -5.63 3.46
C PHE A 223 -28.49 -5.17 3.82
N GLU A 224 -29.50 -5.94 3.43
CA GLU A 224 -30.92 -5.77 3.73
C GLU A 224 -31.25 -5.83 5.24
N ASP A 225 -30.42 -6.46 6.07
CA ASP A 225 -30.64 -6.52 7.53
C ASP A 225 -30.26 -5.21 8.27
N VAL A 226 -29.88 -4.16 7.54
CA VAL A 226 -29.45 -2.85 8.08
C VAL A 226 -30.48 -1.75 7.79
N GLU A 227 -31.73 -2.13 7.48
CA GLU A 227 -32.82 -1.19 7.30
C GLU A 227 -33.06 -0.40 8.59
N GLY A 228 -32.70 0.90 8.59
CA GLY A 228 -33.02 1.85 9.65
C GLY A 228 -31.89 2.34 10.54
N MET A 229 -30.64 1.90 10.35
CA MET A 229 -29.49 2.53 11.03
C MET A 229 -28.89 3.64 10.16
N PRO A 230 -28.71 4.86 10.69
CA PRO A 230 -27.76 5.78 10.09
C PRO A 230 -26.42 5.03 10.09
N TYR A 231 -25.78 4.94 8.95
CA TYR A 231 -24.60 4.14 8.77
C TYR A 231 -23.47 4.66 9.68
N ASP A 232 -23.38 4.02 10.84
CA ASP A 232 -22.19 4.10 11.67
C ASP A 232 -21.40 2.83 11.36
N PRO A 233 -20.19 2.90 10.80
CA PRO A 233 -19.38 1.71 10.65
C PRO A 233 -19.27 1.05 12.02
N VAL A 234 -19.72 -0.20 12.13
CA VAL A 234 -19.71 -1.00 13.39
C VAL A 234 -18.31 -1.12 13.98
N TRP A 235 -17.31 -0.54 13.34
CA TRP A 235 -15.90 -0.53 13.74
C TRP A 235 -15.27 0.83 13.40
N THR A 236 -14.41 1.31 14.27
CA THR A 236 -13.56 2.47 14.01
C THR A 236 -12.18 2.03 13.46
N PRO A 237 -11.44 2.91 12.79
CA PRO A 237 -10.04 2.63 12.44
C PRO A 237 -9.21 2.15 13.63
N TRP A 238 -9.49 2.68 14.81
CA TRP A 238 -8.79 2.34 16.04
C TRP A 238 -9.12 0.94 16.56
N ASP A 239 -10.35 0.46 16.39
CA ASP A 239 -10.73 -0.92 16.76
C ASP A 239 -9.97 -1.93 15.89
N ILE A 240 -9.87 -1.68 14.57
CA ILE A 240 -9.09 -2.53 13.66
C ILE A 240 -7.62 -2.59 14.09
N LEU A 241 -7.01 -1.42 14.34
CA LEU A 241 -5.61 -1.37 14.74
C LEU A 241 -5.37 -2.05 16.09
N LYS A 242 -6.30 -1.91 17.04
CA LYS A 242 -6.23 -2.57 18.34
C LYS A 242 -6.24 -4.08 18.21
N ASP A 243 -7.17 -4.61 17.42
CA ASP A 243 -7.26 -6.05 17.17
C ASP A 243 -6.04 -6.58 16.39
N SER A 244 -5.47 -5.76 15.51
CA SER A 244 -4.25 -6.09 14.78
C SER A 244 -3.03 -6.09 15.70
N HIS A 245 -2.90 -5.05 16.53
CA HIS A 245 -1.77 -4.90 17.45
C HIS A 245 -1.72 -6.01 18.50
N ALA A 246 -2.89 -6.46 18.97
CA ALA A 246 -2.99 -7.56 19.93
C ALA A 246 -2.38 -8.88 19.42
N LEU A 247 -2.24 -9.04 18.09
CA LEU A 247 -1.65 -10.24 17.47
C LEU A 247 -0.14 -10.14 17.23
N VAL A 248 0.48 -8.98 17.46
CA VAL A 248 1.89 -8.74 17.10
C VAL A 248 2.82 -9.73 17.78
N GLU A 249 2.70 -9.91 19.10
CA GLU A 249 3.58 -10.84 19.81
C GLU A 249 3.35 -12.30 19.42
N ASP A 250 2.09 -12.69 19.19
CA ASP A 250 1.76 -14.04 18.70
C ASP A 250 2.42 -14.32 17.35
N VAL A 251 2.45 -13.33 16.44
CA VAL A 251 3.11 -13.44 15.14
C VAL A 251 4.62 -13.60 15.29
N PHE A 252 5.25 -12.85 16.18
CA PHE A 252 6.69 -12.98 16.44
C PHE A 252 7.02 -14.30 17.13
N GLN A 253 6.20 -14.75 18.07
CA GLN A 253 6.38 -16.04 18.75
C GLN A 253 6.25 -17.18 17.75
N ALA A 254 5.19 -17.17 16.95
CA ALA A 254 4.97 -18.20 15.91
C ALA A 254 6.15 -18.29 14.92
N GLU A 255 6.75 -17.16 14.55
CA GLU A 255 7.88 -17.15 13.63
C GLU A 255 9.15 -17.74 14.25
N ARG A 256 9.43 -17.48 15.52
CA ARG A 256 10.54 -18.13 16.23
C ARG A 256 10.41 -19.65 16.23
N GLU A 257 9.24 -20.17 16.61
CA GLU A 257 8.97 -21.61 16.62
C GLU A 257 8.99 -22.20 15.21
N TRP A 258 8.48 -21.46 14.23
CA TRP A 258 8.46 -21.87 12.83
C TRP A 258 9.86 -21.99 12.23
N GLN A 259 10.78 -21.09 12.52
CA GLN A 259 12.17 -21.18 12.06
C GLN A 259 12.85 -22.46 12.54
N ASP A 260 12.67 -22.85 13.79
CA ASP A 260 13.21 -24.09 14.35
C ASP A 260 12.65 -25.32 13.66
N MET A 261 11.37 -25.32 13.32
CA MET A 261 10.70 -26.44 12.64
C MET A 261 11.15 -26.61 11.18
N VAL A 262 11.41 -25.52 10.47
CA VAL A 262 11.64 -25.53 9.01
C VAL A 262 13.11 -25.45 8.61
N ALA A 263 14.02 -25.33 9.58
CA ALA A 263 15.45 -25.07 9.35
C ALA A 263 16.11 -26.00 8.30
N ASN A 264 15.70 -27.27 8.19
CA ASN A 264 16.37 -28.24 7.34
C ASN A 264 15.66 -28.55 6.02
N ASN A 265 14.35 -28.40 5.90
CA ASN A 265 13.58 -28.83 4.70
C ASN A 265 12.40 -27.91 4.36
N GLY A 266 12.24 -26.77 5.03
CA GLY A 266 11.09 -25.88 4.88
C GLY A 266 11.14 -24.93 3.68
N TRP A 267 12.21 -24.97 2.90
CA TRP A 267 12.44 -24.01 1.83
C TRP A 267 12.44 -24.67 0.44
N ARG A 268 11.97 -23.94 -0.54
CA ARG A 268 12.00 -24.32 -1.96
C ARG A 268 12.45 -23.17 -2.84
N MET A 269 13.16 -23.49 -3.92
CA MET A 269 13.46 -22.52 -4.96
C MET A 269 12.23 -22.31 -5.84
N ARG A 270 11.87 -21.06 -6.08
CA ARG A 270 10.78 -20.69 -6.98
C ARG A 270 11.20 -19.53 -7.87
N THR A 271 10.86 -19.60 -9.14
CA THR A 271 11.03 -18.48 -10.05
C THR A 271 9.96 -17.42 -9.74
N ARG A 272 10.38 -16.19 -9.48
CA ARG A 272 9.50 -15.05 -9.30
C ARG A 272 9.88 -13.97 -10.33
N GLY A 273 9.09 -13.89 -11.39
CA GLY A 273 9.48 -13.11 -12.57
C GLY A 273 10.77 -13.66 -13.18
N ARG A 274 11.85 -12.88 -13.19
CA ARG A 274 13.19 -13.28 -13.66
C ARG A 274 14.15 -13.66 -12.53
N THR A 275 13.69 -13.61 -11.28
CA THR A 275 14.53 -13.86 -10.10
C THR A 275 14.20 -15.24 -9.53
N LEU A 276 15.24 -15.98 -9.17
CA LEU A 276 15.12 -17.19 -8.39
C LEU A 276 15.16 -16.82 -6.90
N ALA A 277 14.13 -17.18 -6.15
CA ALA A 277 14.02 -16.86 -4.73
C ALA A 277 13.79 -18.11 -3.89
N MET A 278 14.37 -18.14 -2.70
CA MET A 278 14.03 -19.12 -1.66
C MET A 278 12.70 -18.70 -1.04
N LEU A 279 11.71 -19.57 -1.10
CA LEU A 279 10.39 -19.35 -0.49
C LEU A 279 10.05 -20.54 0.39
N PRO A 280 9.21 -20.35 1.43
CA PRO A 280 8.73 -21.47 2.23
C PRO A 280 8.00 -22.50 1.37
N SER A 281 8.16 -23.77 1.72
CA SER A 281 7.38 -24.85 1.13
C SER A 281 5.92 -24.77 1.57
N LEU A 282 5.00 -25.43 0.87
CA LEU A 282 3.60 -25.50 1.31
C LEU A 282 3.45 -26.15 2.69
N GLN A 283 4.29 -27.13 2.99
CA GLN A 283 4.31 -27.77 4.30
C GLN A 283 4.77 -26.78 5.40
N ALA A 284 5.79 -25.97 5.11
CA ALA A 284 6.25 -24.92 6.02
C ALA A 284 5.16 -23.85 6.26
N LEU A 285 4.42 -23.46 5.20
CA LEU A 285 3.31 -22.54 5.32
C LEU A 285 2.11 -23.12 6.08
N ALA A 286 1.86 -24.43 5.97
CA ALA A 286 0.85 -25.11 6.79
C ALA A 286 1.25 -25.16 8.27
N ALA A 287 2.54 -25.36 8.57
CA ALA A 287 3.05 -25.27 9.95
C ALA A 287 2.90 -23.84 10.50
N TRP A 288 3.20 -22.82 9.70
CA TRP A 288 2.97 -21.41 10.04
C TRP A 288 1.51 -21.13 10.39
N ASP A 289 0.57 -21.60 9.56
CA ASP A 289 -0.87 -21.42 9.81
C ASP A 289 -1.28 -22.06 11.14
N SER A 290 -0.73 -23.21 11.48
CA SER A 290 -0.99 -23.87 12.77
C SER A 290 -0.43 -23.09 13.96
N LEU A 291 0.80 -22.58 13.86
CA LEU A 291 1.47 -21.82 14.93
C LEU A 291 0.79 -20.47 15.17
N THR A 292 0.24 -19.85 14.13
CA THR A 292 -0.56 -18.62 14.23
C THR A 292 -2.03 -18.90 14.58
N ASN A 293 -2.38 -20.11 15.07
CA ASN A 293 -3.77 -20.51 15.34
C ASN A 293 -4.72 -20.25 14.16
N GLY A 294 -4.21 -20.27 12.93
CA GLY A 294 -4.96 -20.06 11.72
C GLY A 294 -5.54 -18.65 11.53
N HIS A 295 -5.11 -17.65 12.31
CA HIS A 295 -5.76 -16.32 12.31
C HIS A 295 -5.55 -15.53 11.00
N THR A 296 -4.54 -15.87 10.17
CA THR A 296 -4.25 -15.15 8.92
C THR A 296 -5.44 -15.17 7.96
N TRP A 297 -6.05 -16.33 7.74
CA TRP A 297 -7.16 -16.47 6.80
C TRP A 297 -8.47 -15.81 7.27
N PRO A 298 -8.94 -16.01 8.50
CA PRO A 298 -10.10 -15.27 9.01
C PRO A 298 -9.91 -13.75 8.93
N ARG A 299 -8.71 -13.22 9.25
CA ARG A 299 -8.45 -11.78 9.11
C ARG A 299 -8.51 -11.32 7.67
N PHE A 300 -7.97 -12.08 6.72
CA PHE A 300 -8.10 -11.80 5.30
C PHE A 300 -9.59 -11.70 4.88
N CYS A 301 -10.42 -12.63 5.32
CA CYS A 301 -11.85 -12.61 5.01
C CYS A 301 -12.57 -11.41 5.65
N THR A 302 -12.30 -11.13 6.94
CA THR A 302 -12.84 -9.96 7.65
C THR A 302 -12.43 -8.66 6.98
N THR A 303 -11.20 -8.59 6.46
CA THR A 303 -10.71 -7.42 5.72
C THR A 303 -11.57 -7.15 4.48
N ALA A 304 -11.89 -8.17 3.70
CA ALA A 304 -12.74 -8.01 2.52
C ALA A 304 -14.15 -7.52 2.88
N ASP A 305 -14.70 -8.02 3.99
CA ASP A 305 -15.97 -7.57 4.53
C ASP A 305 -15.94 -6.09 4.95
N HIS A 306 -14.90 -5.68 5.70
CA HIS A 306 -14.73 -4.29 6.12
C HIS A 306 -14.53 -3.34 4.92
N ILE A 307 -13.79 -3.76 3.90
CA ILE A 307 -13.64 -2.98 2.66
C ILE A 307 -15.01 -2.79 1.99
N ALA A 308 -15.79 -3.86 1.81
CA ALA A 308 -17.11 -3.78 1.20
C ALA A 308 -18.06 -2.88 2.00
N LYS A 309 -18.08 -3.01 3.32
CA LYS A 309 -18.88 -2.18 4.21
C LYS A 309 -18.49 -0.70 4.12
N ALA A 310 -17.19 -0.40 4.11
CA ALA A 310 -16.71 0.97 3.97
C ALA A 310 -17.09 1.61 2.63
N TRP A 311 -16.99 0.86 1.54
CA TRP A 311 -17.42 1.32 0.22
C TRP A 311 -18.92 1.55 0.16
N HIS A 312 -19.71 0.61 0.68
CA HIS A 312 -21.17 0.73 0.73
C HIS A 312 -21.60 1.93 1.57
N ALA A 313 -20.98 2.12 2.73
CA ALA A 313 -21.22 3.28 3.58
C ALA A 313 -21.00 4.61 2.89
N ALA A 314 -19.86 4.73 2.25
CA ALA A 314 -19.52 5.94 1.54
C ALA A 314 -20.52 6.21 0.39
N TRP A 315 -21.02 5.14 -0.27
CA TRP A 315 -22.01 5.24 -1.32
C TRP A 315 -23.38 5.68 -0.77
N MET A 316 -23.80 5.12 0.37
CA MET A 316 -25.03 5.52 1.06
C MET A 316 -24.96 6.99 1.52
N GLU A 317 -23.85 7.39 2.18
CA GLU A 317 -23.63 8.75 2.66
C GLU A 317 -23.61 9.76 1.52
N ALA A 318 -23.08 9.38 0.35
CA ALA A 318 -23.08 10.22 -0.84
C ALA A 318 -24.44 10.30 -1.58
N GLY A 319 -25.49 9.62 -1.10
CA GLY A 319 -26.83 9.64 -1.69
C GLY A 319 -27.03 8.63 -2.81
N GLN A 320 -26.27 7.53 -2.82
CA GLN A 320 -26.37 6.41 -3.77
C GLN A 320 -26.25 6.83 -5.26
N PRO A 321 -25.23 7.61 -5.63
CA PRO A 321 -25.13 8.13 -6.99
C PRO A 321 -24.88 7.00 -7.99
N HIS A 322 -25.55 7.11 -9.16
CA HIS A 322 -25.20 6.32 -10.33
C HIS A 322 -24.03 6.97 -11.07
N MET A 323 -23.00 6.18 -11.39
CA MET A 323 -21.85 6.63 -12.15
C MET A 323 -22.07 6.33 -13.64
N ALA A 324 -21.81 7.31 -14.50
CA ALA A 324 -21.84 7.06 -15.94
C ALA A 324 -20.73 6.04 -16.30
N ALA A 325 -21.09 4.96 -16.95
CA ALA A 325 -20.10 4.00 -17.46
C ALA A 325 -19.19 4.70 -18.46
N SER A 326 -17.88 4.75 -18.17
CA SER A 326 -16.91 5.14 -19.19
C SER A 326 -16.85 4.09 -20.28
N THR A 327 -16.84 4.50 -21.52
CA THR A 327 -16.65 3.58 -22.64
C THR A 327 -15.31 2.85 -22.52
N GLU A 328 -15.25 1.59 -22.89
CA GLU A 328 -14.11 0.66 -22.77
C GLU A 328 -12.76 1.19 -23.33
N SER A 329 -12.80 2.26 -24.11
CA SER A 329 -11.61 2.91 -24.68
C SER A 329 -10.68 3.58 -23.65
N ASP A 330 -11.12 3.80 -22.42
CA ASP A 330 -10.34 4.43 -21.34
C ASP A 330 -9.61 3.44 -20.43
N ILE A 331 -9.38 2.21 -20.85
CA ILE A 331 -8.39 1.32 -20.21
C ILE A 331 -6.99 1.91 -20.51
N GLY A 332 -6.87 3.17 -20.11
CA GLY A 332 -5.69 4.00 -20.34
C GLY A 332 -4.44 3.47 -19.65
N ALA A 333 -3.36 4.18 -19.81
CA ALA A 333 -2.03 3.93 -19.27
C ALA A 333 -2.05 3.35 -17.85
N PRO A 334 -1.11 2.45 -17.51
CA PRO A 334 -1.05 1.85 -16.18
C PRO A 334 -1.08 2.94 -15.11
N PRO A 335 -1.69 2.68 -13.95
CA PRO A 335 -1.89 3.68 -12.89
C PRO A 335 -0.65 4.48 -12.52
N TRP A 336 0.52 3.86 -12.50
CA TRP A 336 1.80 4.52 -12.22
C TRP A 336 2.19 5.54 -13.30
N LEU A 337 1.90 5.26 -14.57
CA LEU A 337 2.20 6.17 -15.69
C LEU A 337 1.30 7.41 -15.65
N LEU A 338 0.02 7.24 -15.32
CA LEU A 338 -0.92 8.36 -15.13
C LEU A 338 -0.50 9.23 -13.93
N TYR A 339 -0.01 8.63 -12.86
CA TYR A 339 0.55 9.35 -11.73
C TYR A 339 1.79 10.17 -12.14
N LEU A 340 2.73 9.58 -12.87
CA LEU A 340 3.90 10.28 -13.40
C LEU A 340 3.51 11.44 -14.32
N GLN A 341 2.56 11.24 -15.22
CA GLN A 341 2.06 12.29 -16.11
C GLN A 341 1.42 13.45 -15.34
N ARG A 342 0.63 13.16 -14.28
CA ARG A 342 0.03 14.21 -13.43
C ARG A 342 1.08 14.97 -12.62
N ARG A 343 2.09 14.28 -12.10
CA ARG A 343 3.20 14.90 -11.38
C ARG A 343 4.03 15.79 -12.32
N TRP A 344 4.31 15.32 -13.52
CA TRP A 344 4.99 16.11 -14.56
C TRP A 344 4.22 17.39 -14.90
N LYS A 345 2.89 17.29 -15.10
CA LYS A 345 2.05 18.46 -15.36
C LYS A 345 2.07 19.45 -14.19
N ARG A 346 1.99 18.99 -12.94
CA ARG A 346 2.05 19.87 -11.75
C ARG A 346 3.43 20.51 -11.59
N GLY A 347 4.51 19.79 -11.84
CA GLY A 347 5.87 20.32 -11.80
C GLY A 347 6.10 21.42 -12.85
N ASN A 348 5.55 21.24 -14.05
CA ASN A 348 5.63 22.26 -15.11
C ASN A 348 4.81 23.51 -14.80
N VAL A 349 3.62 23.37 -14.17
CA VAL A 349 2.82 24.53 -13.74
C VAL A 349 3.55 25.30 -12.63
N ALA A 350 4.11 24.62 -11.64
CA ALA A 350 4.89 25.26 -10.58
C ALA A 350 6.17 25.93 -11.11
N GLY A 351 6.81 25.34 -12.14
CA GLY A 351 7.96 25.96 -12.82
C GLY A 351 7.60 27.21 -13.62
N GLN A 352 6.42 27.23 -14.23
CA GLN A 352 5.92 28.43 -14.95
C GLN A 352 5.56 29.56 -13.99
N ASP A 353 4.94 29.24 -12.85
CA ASP A 353 4.65 30.25 -11.81
C ASP A 353 5.91 30.85 -11.19
N LEU A 354 6.98 30.07 -11.03
CA LEU A 354 8.26 30.58 -10.55
C LEU A 354 8.96 31.46 -11.59
N GLN A 355 8.89 31.10 -12.87
CA GLN A 355 9.41 31.97 -13.96
C GLN A 355 8.60 33.27 -14.10
N HIS A 356 7.28 33.21 -13.94
CA HIS A 356 6.44 34.43 -13.97
C HIS A 356 6.75 35.36 -12.80
N LYS A 357 6.98 34.82 -11.59
CA LYS A 357 7.37 35.61 -10.41
C LYS A 357 8.78 36.20 -10.54
N SER A 358 9.73 35.48 -11.15
CA SER A 358 11.08 36.02 -11.39
C SER A 358 11.10 37.14 -12.43
N ASN A 359 10.25 37.04 -13.47
CA ASN A 359 10.13 38.08 -14.49
C ASN A 359 9.44 39.36 -13.98
N HIS A 360 8.55 39.26 -13.00
CA HIS A 360 7.95 40.44 -12.34
C HIS A 360 8.89 41.10 -11.33
N ALA A 361 9.81 40.33 -10.71
CA ALA A 361 10.80 40.89 -9.78
C ALA A 361 11.93 41.65 -10.48
N THR A 362 12.21 41.35 -11.75
CA THR A 362 13.25 42.05 -12.54
C THR A 362 12.75 43.30 -13.25
N SER A 363 11.42 43.50 -13.38
CA SER A 363 10.84 44.70 -14.03
C SER A 363 10.62 45.88 -13.11
N SER A 364 10.87 45.77 -11.78
CA SER A 364 10.66 46.81 -10.79
C SER A 364 11.95 47.50 -10.29
N LEU A 365 13.08 47.30 -10.97
CA LEU A 365 14.36 47.97 -10.70
C LEU A 365 14.77 48.88 -11.88
N HIS A 366 13.89 49.79 -12.31
CA HIS A 366 14.28 50.98 -13.02
C HIS A 366 14.19 52.13 -12.05
N LEU A 367 15.33 52.52 -11.52
CA LEU A 367 15.56 53.80 -10.87
C LEU A 367 15.70 54.84 -11.98
N ASP A 368 14.78 55.81 -12.00
CA ASP A 368 14.95 57.04 -12.75
C ASP A 368 15.92 57.99 -12.01
N PRO A 369 16.61 58.89 -12.74
CA PRO A 369 17.79 59.63 -12.29
C PRO A 369 17.54 60.72 -11.26
#